data_5acbdc0cf8e2d76c1e91a5a2d4abb6c1
#
_entry.id   5acbdc0cf8e2d76c1e91a5a2d4abb6c1
#
_cell.length_a   1.000
_cell.length_b   1.000
_cell.length_c   1.000
_cell.angle_alpha   90.00
_cell.angle_beta   90.00
_cell.angle_gamma   90.00
#
_symmetry.space_group_name_H-M   'P 1'
#
loop_
_entity.id
_entity.type
_entity.pdbx_description
1 polymer ?
#
loop_
_entity_poly.entity_id
_entity_poly.type
_entity_poly.pdbx_seq_one_letter_code
_entity_poly.pdbx_strand_id
1 'polypeptide(L)'
;MSTRHALDAEIFGQDVSFDYSEGWVAYSILVLRVAMGWVLFQGGIVKVLDPSWSASGFLLNAIPEGNPFGGFWAMLANNYIGIIDPLNAWGLTLTGLALMLGVAVRWSAFWGAVMMLFYWLAALTGGIAQGLPVAHGWLIDDHIIYALLLFGLGAWGAGRILGVDAYLERTEFVQNNRWLRYALG
;
A
#
# COMPACT_ATOMS: atom_id res chain seq x y z
N MET A 1 -1.52 20.37 26.26
CA MET A 1 -0.05 20.18 26.27
C MET A 1 0.20 18.85 25.56
N SER A 2 1.04 18.84 24.53
CA SER A 2 1.43 17.56 23.88
C SER A 2 2.40 16.84 24.81
N THR A 3 2.05 15.61 25.22
CA THR A 3 2.93 14.75 25.99
C THR A 3 4.11 14.35 25.12
N ARG A 4 5.32 14.52 25.60
CA ARG A 4 6.54 14.02 24.95
C ARG A 4 6.88 12.66 25.55
N HIS A 5 7.21 11.71 24.69
CA HIS A 5 7.69 10.39 25.06
C HIS A 5 9.04 10.14 24.42
N ALA A 6 9.91 9.42 25.12
CA ALA A 6 11.13 8.90 24.56
C ALA A 6 10.84 7.57 23.88
N LEU A 7 11.40 7.35 22.69
CA LEU A 7 11.47 6.07 22.04
C LEU A 7 12.91 5.57 22.14
N ASP A 8 13.07 4.42 22.77
CA ASP A 8 14.34 3.72 22.85
C ASP A 8 14.27 2.48 21.98
N ALA A 9 15.14 2.35 21.00
CA ALA A 9 15.19 1.22 20.07
C ALA A 9 16.63 0.87 19.73
N GLU A 10 16.88 -0.41 19.48
CA GLU A 10 18.12 -0.88 18.89
C GLU A 10 17.95 -1.01 17.36
N ILE A 11 18.76 -0.26 16.60
CA ILE A 11 18.73 -0.28 15.13
C ILE A 11 20.14 -0.62 14.63
N PHE A 12 20.29 -1.74 13.94
CA PHE A 12 21.57 -2.26 13.45
C PHE A 12 22.66 -2.36 14.53
N GLY A 13 22.26 -2.76 15.76
CA GLY A 13 23.18 -2.90 16.89
C GLY A 13 23.59 -1.57 17.54
N GLN A 14 22.89 -0.49 17.24
CA GLN A 14 23.08 0.83 17.86
C GLN A 14 21.84 1.23 18.64
N ASP A 15 22.04 1.67 19.87
CA ASP A 15 20.99 2.24 20.71
C ASP A 15 20.61 3.62 20.18
N VAL A 16 19.35 3.78 19.82
CA VAL A 16 18.77 5.05 19.35
C VAL A 16 17.69 5.49 20.33
N SER A 17 17.83 6.70 20.86
CA SER A 17 16.84 7.32 21.74
C SER A 17 16.47 8.70 21.22
N PHE A 18 15.16 8.99 21.08
CA PHE A 18 14.68 10.31 20.71
C PHE A 18 13.30 10.62 21.30
N ASP A 19 13.07 11.90 21.60
CA ASP A 19 11.79 12.38 22.07
C ASP A 19 10.84 12.70 20.91
N TYR A 20 9.58 12.28 21.05
CA TYR A 20 8.54 12.62 20.10
C TYR A 20 7.27 13.13 20.79
N SER A 21 6.48 13.90 20.04
CA SER A 21 5.17 14.38 20.49
C SER A 21 4.08 13.42 20.01
N GLU A 22 3.40 12.76 20.97
CA GLU A 22 2.30 11.82 20.66
C GLU A 22 1.25 12.44 19.76
N GLY A 23 0.81 13.65 20.05
CA GLY A 23 -0.24 14.32 19.28
C GLY A 23 0.17 14.54 17.82
N TRP A 24 1.39 15.05 17.59
CA TRP A 24 1.86 15.29 16.21
C TRP A 24 2.07 13.98 15.44
N VAL A 25 2.59 12.94 16.11
CA VAL A 25 2.72 11.62 15.49
C VAL A 25 1.35 11.04 15.14
N ALA A 26 0.39 11.07 16.06
CA ALA A 26 -0.96 10.58 15.82
C ALA A 26 -1.65 11.32 14.64
N TYR A 27 -1.56 12.66 14.60
CA TYR A 27 -2.11 13.44 13.48
C TYR A 27 -1.41 13.13 12.16
N SER A 28 -0.09 13.02 12.15
CA SER A 28 0.66 12.68 10.93
C SER A 28 0.27 11.32 10.37
N ILE A 29 0.17 10.31 11.23
CA ILE A 29 -0.24 8.95 10.83
C ILE A 29 -1.68 8.97 10.28
N LEU A 30 -2.60 9.67 10.95
CA LEU A 30 -3.98 9.81 10.47
C LEU A 30 -4.05 10.45 9.09
N VAL A 31 -3.37 11.60 8.91
CA VAL A 31 -3.38 12.33 7.63
C VAL A 31 -2.74 11.50 6.51
N LEU A 32 -1.60 10.87 6.77
CA LEU A 32 -0.92 9.98 5.81
C LEU A 32 -1.79 8.78 5.43
N ARG A 33 -2.50 8.17 6.40
CA ARG A 33 -3.42 7.06 6.14
C ARG A 33 -4.57 7.48 5.23
N VAL A 34 -5.21 8.60 5.54
CA VAL A 34 -6.36 9.10 4.74
C VAL A 34 -5.89 9.52 3.35
N ALA A 35 -4.76 10.23 3.24
CA ALA A 35 -4.20 10.66 1.96
C ALA A 35 -3.82 9.46 1.09
N MET A 36 -3.11 8.46 1.65
CA MET A 36 -2.76 7.24 0.91
C MET A 36 -4.00 6.45 0.51
N GLY A 37 -4.98 6.35 1.42
CA GLY A 37 -6.27 5.75 1.14
C GLY A 37 -6.99 6.43 -0.03
N TRP A 38 -6.98 7.76 -0.07
CA TRP A 38 -7.56 8.52 -1.17
C TRP A 38 -6.85 8.28 -2.51
N VAL A 39 -5.51 8.24 -2.52
CA VAL A 39 -4.73 7.94 -3.74
C VAL A 39 -5.14 6.60 -4.33
N LEU A 40 -5.19 5.54 -3.50
CA LEU A 40 -5.59 4.21 -3.96
C LEU A 40 -7.06 4.16 -4.38
N PHE A 41 -7.95 4.75 -3.58
CA PHE A 41 -9.38 4.80 -3.87
C PHE A 41 -9.67 5.48 -5.21
N GLN A 42 -9.10 6.66 -5.42
CA GLN A 42 -9.26 7.40 -6.68
C GLN A 42 -8.70 6.60 -7.86
N GLY A 43 -7.52 5.98 -7.71
CA GLY A 43 -6.92 5.15 -8.74
C GLY A 43 -7.73 3.90 -9.09
N GLY A 44 -8.55 3.40 -8.15
CA GLY A 44 -9.41 2.23 -8.34
C GLY A 44 -10.81 2.60 -8.83
N ILE A 45 -11.49 3.55 -8.16
CA ILE A 45 -12.91 3.83 -8.40
C ILE A 45 -13.20 4.30 -9.84
N VAL A 46 -12.29 5.06 -10.44
CA VAL A 46 -12.42 5.50 -11.83
C VAL A 46 -12.44 4.31 -12.79
N LYS A 47 -11.73 3.24 -12.47
CA LYS A 47 -11.69 1.99 -13.24
C LYS A 47 -12.97 1.18 -13.05
N VAL A 48 -13.49 1.15 -11.82
CA VAL A 48 -14.76 0.46 -11.51
C VAL A 48 -15.93 1.13 -12.21
N LEU A 49 -15.92 2.46 -12.32
CA LEU A 49 -17.01 3.24 -12.94
C LEU A 49 -16.93 3.29 -14.48
N ASP A 50 -15.82 2.86 -15.06
CA ASP A 50 -15.66 2.79 -16.51
C ASP A 50 -15.80 1.33 -17.02
N PRO A 51 -16.97 0.94 -17.58
CA PRO A 51 -17.17 -0.42 -18.08
C PRO A 51 -16.25 -0.82 -19.24
N SER A 52 -15.61 0.15 -19.89
CA SER A 52 -14.68 -0.08 -21.00
C SER A 52 -13.23 -0.21 -20.52
N TRP A 53 -12.95 0.07 -19.26
CA TRP A 53 -11.60 -0.01 -18.74
C TRP A 53 -11.07 -1.44 -18.68
N SER A 54 -9.85 -1.62 -19.18
CA SER A 54 -9.11 -2.87 -19.03
C SER A 54 -7.62 -2.59 -18.86
N ALA A 55 -6.96 -3.37 -18.02
CA ALA A 55 -5.52 -3.35 -17.84
C ALA A 55 -4.77 -3.84 -19.10
N SER A 56 -5.43 -4.53 -20.03
CA SER A 56 -4.79 -5.10 -21.23
C SER A 56 -4.08 -4.03 -22.06
N GLY A 57 -4.69 -2.86 -22.21
CA GLY A 57 -4.08 -1.74 -22.95
C GLY A 57 -2.73 -1.31 -22.35
N PHE A 58 -2.67 -1.21 -21.03
CA PHE A 58 -1.43 -0.90 -20.32
C PHE A 58 -0.41 -2.05 -20.44
N LEU A 59 -0.82 -3.27 -20.14
CA LEU A 59 0.06 -4.44 -20.08
C LEU A 59 0.66 -4.81 -21.46
N LEU A 60 -0.02 -4.49 -22.55
CA LEU A 60 0.46 -4.80 -23.91
C LEU A 60 1.21 -3.64 -24.57
N ASN A 61 0.89 -2.38 -24.23
CA ASN A 61 1.37 -1.24 -24.99
C ASN A 61 2.17 -0.21 -24.17
N ALA A 62 2.02 -0.20 -22.84
CA ALA A 62 2.67 0.80 -21.98
C ALA A 62 3.83 0.22 -21.15
N ILE A 63 4.00 -1.08 -21.11
CA ILE A 63 5.17 -1.71 -20.50
C ILE A 63 6.41 -1.37 -21.33
N PRO A 64 7.48 -0.84 -20.73
CA PRO A 64 8.70 -0.49 -21.45
C PRO A 64 9.34 -1.69 -22.16
N GLU A 65 9.86 -1.51 -23.37
CA GLU A 65 10.51 -2.57 -24.16
C GLU A 65 11.67 -3.25 -23.42
N GLY A 66 12.41 -2.49 -22.57
CA GLY A 66 13.50 -3.02 -21.74
C GLY A 66 13.06 -3.70 -20.44
N ASN A 67 11.75 -3.81 -20.18
CA ASN A 67 11.25 -4.39 -18.94
C ASN A 67 11.62 -5.88 -18.82
N PRO A 68 12.31 -6.30 -17.74
CA PRO A 68 12.75 -7.68 -17.57
C PRO A 68 11.60 -8.68 -17.39
N PHE A 69 10.39 -8.20 -17.11
CA PHE A 69 9.17 -8.99 -16.92
C PHE A 69 8.17 -8.82 -18.08
N GLY A 70 8.58 -8.28 -19.23
CA GLY A 70 7.68 -8.01 -20.38
C GLY A 70 6.86 -9.21 -20.80
N GLY A 71 7.47 -10.40 -20.90
CA GLY A 71 6.76 -11.64 -21.22
C GLY A 71 5.72 -12.06 -20.18
N PHE A 72 5.98 -11.82 -18.91
CA PHE A 72 5.02 -12.08 -17.83
C PHE A 72 3.80 -11.15 -17.93
N TRP A 73 4.01 -9.87 -18.18
CA TRP A 73 2.91 -8.91 -18.36
C TRP A 73 2.05 -9.24 -19.58
N ALA A 74 2.68 -9.60 -20.72
CA ALA A 74 1.96 -10.04 -21.92
C ALA A 74 1.15 -11.33 -21.65
N MET A 75 1.69 -12.28 -20.89
CA MET A 75 0.97 -13.49 -20.49
C MET A 75 -0.28 -13.14 -19.65
N LEU A 76 -0.16 -12.24 -18.68
CA LEU A 76 -1.31 -11.79 -17.87
C LEU A 76 -2.39 -11.15 -18.73
N ALA A 77 -1.99 -10.27 -19.68
CA ALA A 77 -2.92 -9.59 -20.58
C ALA A 77 -3.68 -10.56 -21.48
N ASN A 78 -2.99 -11.57 -22.00
CA ASN A 78 -3.59 -12.47 -22.99
C ASN A 78 -4.42 -13.61 -22.38
N ASN A 79 -4.06 -14.06 -21.16
CA ASN A 79 -4.67 -15.27 -20.59
C ASN A 79 -5.47 -15.03 -19.31
N TYR A 80 -5.20 -13.92 -18.58
CA TYR A 80 -5.75 -13.72 -17.24
C TYR A 80 -6.44 -12.37 -17.04
N ILE A 81 -6.71 -11.64 -18.15
CA ILE A 81 -7.25 -10.27 -18.06
C ILE A 81 -8.58 -10.22 -17.30
N GLY A 82 -9.45 -11.23 -17.47
CA GLY A 82 -10.73 -11.31 -16.75
C GLY A 82 -10.61 -11.42 -15.23
N ILE A 83 -9.43 -11.77 -14.71
CA ILE A 83 -9.12 -11.78 -13.27
C ILE A 83 -8.35 -10.52 -12.90
N ILE A 84 -7.44 -10.08 -13.76
CA ILE A 84 -6.57 -8.93 -13.48
C ILE A 84 -7.38 -7.63 -13.43
N ASP A 85 -8.34 -7.43 -14.33
CA ASP A 85 -9.18 -6.23 -14.35
C ASP A 85 -9.94 -6.01 -13.04
N PRO A 86 -10.78 -6.95 -12.57
CA PRO A 86 -11.49 -6.77 -11.31
C PRO A 86 -10.54 -6.74 -10.11
N LEU A 87 -9.47 -7.53 -10.11
CA LEU A 87 -8.49 -7.52 -9.02
C LEU A 87 -7.81 -6.15 -8.90
N ASN A 88 -7.45 -5.52 -10.02
CA ASN A 88 -6.84 -4.20 -10.05
C ASN A 88 -7.83 -3.10 -9.64
N ALA A 89 -9.00 -3.04 -10.29
CA ALA A 89 -9.98 -2.01 -10.06
C ALA A 89 -10.56 -2.05 -8.64
N TRP A 90 -11.08 -3.21 -8.22
CA TRP A 90 -11.65 -3.38 -6.88
C TRP A 90 -10.58 -3.49 -5.80
N GLY A 91 -9.42 -4.08 -6.09
CA GLY A 91 -8.31 -4.15 -5.15
C GLY A 91 -7.87 -2.77 -4.69
N LEU A 92 -7.63 -1.83 -5.62
CA LEU A 92 -7.30 -0.44 -5.30
C LEU A 92 -8.45 0.26 -4.57
N THR A 93 -9.68 0.12 -5.06
CA THR A 93 -10.87 0.79 -4.50
C THR A 93 -11.11 0.37 -3.06
N LEU A 94 -11.16 -0.94 -2.80
CA LEU A 94 -11.44 -1.47 -1.46
C LEU A 94 -10.28 -1.21 -0.50
N THR A 95 -9.05 -1.37 -0.93
CA THR A 95 -7.86 -1.04 -0.13
C THR A 95 -7.85 0.45 0.24
N GLY A 96 -8.11 1.33 -0.72
CA GLY A 96 -8.18 2.76 -0.47
C GLY A 96 -9.30 3.13 0.51
N LEU A 97 -10.50 2.59 0.32
CA LEU A 97 -11.64 2.81 1.21
C LEU A 97 -11.37 2.29 2.62
N ALA A 98 -10.80 1.09 2.73
CA ALA A 98 -10.45 0.48 4.02
C ALA A 98 -9.42 1.32 4.79
N LEU A 99 -8.40 1.85 4.10
CA LEU A 99 -7.43 2.78 4.71
C LEU A 99 -8.09 4.08 5.16
N MET A 100 -8.95 4.70 4.35
CA MET A 100 -9.64 5.94 4.74
C MET A 100 -10.50 5.75 5.99
N LEU A 101 -11.25 4.65 6.05
CA LEU A 101 -12.09 4.31 7.20
C LEU A 101 -11.30 3.77 8.40
N GLY A 102 -10.08 3.32 8.18
CA GLY A 102 -9.27 2.65 9.20
C GLY A 102 -9.80 1.26 9.56
N VAL A 103 -10.19 0.48 8.54
CA VAL A 103 -10.69 -0.89 8.67
C VAL A 103 -9.66 -1.87 8.15
N ALA A 104 -9.32 -2.88 8.94
CA ALA A 104 -8.36 -3.92 8.59
C ALA A 104 -7.06 -3.32 7.99
N VAL A 105 -6.52 -2.28 8.65
CA VAL A 105 -5.48 -1.44 8.07
C VAL A 105 -4.21 -2.22 7.75
N ARG A 106 -3.79 -3.16 8.60
CA ARG A 106 -2.61 -3.99 8.31
C ARG A 106 -2.78 -4.85 7.07
N TRP A 107 -3.97 -5.47 6.94
CA TRP A 107 -4.29 -6.28 5.76
C TRP A 107 -4.34 -5.44 4.49
N SER A 108 -5.03 -4.31 4.54
CA SER A 108 -5.15 -3.37 3.44
C SER A 108 -3.79 -2.77 3.04
N ALA A 109 -2.97 -2.40 4.03
CA ALA A 109 -1.63 -1.88 3.81
C ALA A 109 -0.70 -2.93 3.16
N PHE A 110 -0.78 -4.18 3.59
CA PHE A 110 -0.02 -5.27 3.00
C PHE A 110 -0.36 -5.47 1.52
N TRP A 111 -1.64 -5.63 1.20
CA TRP A 111 -2.05 -5.84 -0.20
C TRP A 111 -1.86 -4.61 -1.07
N GLY A 112 -2.09 -3.41 -0.51
CA GLY A 112 -1.76 -2.16 -1.19
C GLY A 112 -0.28 -2.06 -1.53
N ALA A 113 0.61 -2.40 -0.59
CA ALA A 113 2.05 -2.43 -0.84
C ALA A 113 2.43 -3.46 -1.92
N VAL A 114 1.84 -4.65 -1.88
CA VAL A 114 2.03 -5.66 -2.94
C VAL A 114 1.63 -5.12 -4.30
N MET A 115 0.47 -4.46 -4.41
CA MET A 115 0.02 -3.85 -5.67
C MET A 115 0.98 -2.76 -6.15
N MET A 116 1.49 -1.91 -5.26
CA MET A 116 2.48 -0.90 -5.61
C MET A 116 3.80 -1.51 -6.10
N LEU A 117 4.25 -2.61 -5.49
CA LEU A 117 5.43 -3.33 -5.96
C LEU A 117 5.21 -3.93 -7.36
N PHE A 118 4.02 -4.45 -7.67
CA PHE A 118 3.69 -4.90 -9.02
C PHE A 118 3.71 -3.76 -10.04
N TYR A 119 3.20 -2.58 -9.68
CA TYR A 119 3.28 -1.40 -10.55
C TYR A 119 4.72 -0.94 -10.76
N TRP A 120 5.54 -0.95 -9.71
CA TRP A 120 6.96 -0.67 -9.83
C TRP A 120 7.67 -1.67 -10.77
N LEU A 121 7.41 -2.97 -10.63
CA LEU A 121 7.94 -4.00 -11.54
C LEU A 121 7.51 -3.74 -12.99
N ALA A 122 6.27 -3.29 -13.20
CA ALA A 122 5.77 -2.94 -14.53
C ALA A 122 6.41 -1.67 -15.11
N ALA A 123 6.84 -0.73 -14.26
CA ALA A 123 7.48 0.52 -14.67
C ALA A 123 8.98 0.39 -14.96
N LEU A 124 9.62 -0.75 -14.66
CA LEU A 124 11.05 -0.95 -14.93
C LEU A 124 11.37 -0.84 -16.41
N THR A 125 12.42 -0.09 -16.74
CA THR A 125 12.94 0.05 -18.10
C THR A 125 14.21 -0.78 -18.34
N GLY A 126 14.69 -1.50 -17.32
CA GLY A 126 15.86 -2.37 -17.38
C GLY A 126 15.96 -3.28 -16.17
N GLY A 127 16.85 -4.27 -16.24
CA GLY A 127 17.06 -5.26 -15.19
C GLY A 127 18.10 -4.84 -14.14
N ILE A 128 18.48 -5.81 -13.29
CA ILE A 128 19.47 -5.63 -12.20
C ILE A 128 20.81 -5.12 -12.74
N ALA A 129 21.27 -5.65 -13.88
CA ALA A 129 22.55 -5.25 -14.48
C ALA A 129 22.60 -3.77 -14.90
N GLN A 130 21.44 -3.15 -15.15
CA GLN A 130 21.28 -1.73 -15.45
C GLN A 130 20.96 -0.88 -14.22
N GLY A 131 20.89 -1.47 -13.00
CA GLY A 131 20.56 -0.76 -11.77
C GLY A 131 19.07 -0.55 -11.54
N LEU A 132 18.20 -1.37 -12.14
CA LEU A 132 16.75 -1.28 -12.03
C LEU A 132 16.20 0.13 -12.37
N PRO A 133 16.49 0.65 -13.59
CA PRO A 133 16.03 1.97 -13.96
C PRO A 133 14.50 2.01 -14.09
N VAL A 134 13.92 3.14 -13.73
CA VAL A 134 12.50 3.50 -13.91
C VAL A 134 12.42 4.75 -14.78
N ALA A 135 11.22 5.13 -15.23
CA ALA A 135 11.03 6.22 -16.19
C ALA A 135 11.66 7.56 -15.76
N HIS A 136 11.77 7.84 -14.46
CA HIS A 136 12.26 9.11 -13.92
C HIS A 136 13.41 8.96 -12.93
N GLY A 137 14.17 7.86 -13.00
CA GLY A 137 15.29 7.66 -12.09
C GLY A 137 15.76 6.23 -11.98
N TRP A 138 16.28 5.87 -10.82
CA TRP A 138 16.75 4.53 -10.50
C TRP A 138 16.08 4.02 -9.25
N LEU A 139 15.73 2.76 -9.22
CA LEU A 139 15.25 1.97 -8.11
C LEU A 139 14.00 2.55 -7.43
N ILE A 140 14.00 3.80 -7.02
CA ILE A 140 12.93 4.42 -6.23
C ILE A 140 12.10 5.35 -7.11
N ASP A 141 10.83 5.03 -7.23
CA ASP A 141 9.78 5.87 -7.81
C ASP A 141 8.65 6.09 -6.79
N ASP A 142 7.55 6.69 -7.23
CA ASP A 142 6.36 6.91 -6.40
C ASP A 142 5.73 5.61 -5.89
N HIS A 143 5.76 4.53 -6.66
CA HIS A 143 5.22 3.24 -6.23
C HIS A 143 6.00 2.63 -5.05
N ILE A 144 7.34 2.74 -5.08
CA ILE A 144 8.17 2.31 -3.93
C ILE A 144 7.89 3.18 -2.71
N ILE A 145 7.76 4.50 -2.88
CA ILE A 145 7.42 5.42 -1.77
C ILE A 145 6.06 5.05 -1.18
N TYR A 146 5.06 4.76 -2.02
CA TYR A 146 3.72 4.34 -1.56
C TYR A 146 3.78 2.98 -0.85
N ALA A 147 4.56 2.02 -1.36
CA ALA A 147 4.73 0.72 -0.71
C ALA A 147 5.36 0.86 0.69
N LEU A 148 6.38 1.71 0.84
CA LEU A 148 7.04 1.99 2.12
C LEU A 148 6.10 2.73 3.09
N LEU A 149 5.32 3.69 2.59
CA LEU A 149 4.31 4.38 3.40
C LEU A 149 3.24 3.40 3.89
N LEU A 150 2.73 2.53 3.02
CA LEU A 150 1.77 1.50 3.38
C LEU A 150 2.34 0.54 4.43
N PHE A 151 3.59 0.08 4.25
CA PHE A 151 4.28 -0.72 5.26
C PHE A 151 4.33 0.01 6.61
N GLY A 152 4.72 1.28 6.63
CA GLY A 152 4.75 2.10 7.85
C GLY A 152 3.39 2.22 8.52
N LEU A 153 2.32 2.51 7.75
CA LEU A 153 0.95 2.60 8.27
C LEU A 153 0.48 1.29 8.90
N GLY A 154 0.80 0.15 8.28
CA GLY A 154 0.52 -1.17 8.82
C GLY A 154 1.32 -1.46 10.10
N ALA A 155 2.63 -1.15 10.11
CA ALA A 155 3.52 -1.37 11.25
C ALA A 155 3.11 -0.54 12.47
N TRP A 156 2.71 0.70 12.28
CA TRP A 156 2.25 1.59 13.36
C TRP A 156 0.84 1.23 13.88
N GLY A 157 0.11 0.37 13.19
CA GLY A 157 -1.28 0.09 13.56
C GLY A 157 -2.17 1.32 13.39
N ALA A 158 -2.04 1.98 12.24
CA ALA A 158 -2.70 3.26 11.95
C ALA A 158 -4.23 3.21 12.02
N GLY A 159 -4.84 2.02 11.92
CA GLY A 159 -6.29 1.82 12.06
C GLY A 159 -6.82 2.07 13.47
N ARG A 160 -5.95 2.07 14.48
CA ARG A 160 -6.31 2.41 15.87
C ARG A 160 -6.46 3.90 16.10
N ILE A 161 -5.92 4.74 15.21
CA ILE A 161 -5.96 6.20 15.34
C ILE A 161 -7.22 6.70 14.61
N LEU A 162 -8.29 6.96 15.36
CA LEU A 162 -9.59 7.40 14.84
C LEU A 162 -10.08 6.53 13.66
N GLY A 163 -9.81 5.23 13.71
CA GLY A 163 -10.26 4.25 12.74
C GLY A 163 -11.20 3.21 13.34
N VAL A 164 -11.86 2.47 12.47
CA VAL A 164 -12.81 1.42 12.86
C VAL A 164 -12.12 0.26 13.57
N ASP A 165 -10.83 0.00 13.29
CA ASP A 165 -10.06 -1.06 13.94
C ASP A 165 -10.01 -0.89 15.45
N ALA A 166 -9.91 0.36 15.94
CA ALA A 166 -9.96 0.66 17.39
C ALA A 166 -11.27 0.18 18.05
N TYR A 167 -12.37 0.21 17.32
CA TYR A 167 -13.66 -0.29 17.78
C TYR A 167 -13.76 -1.81 17.64
N LEU A 168 -13.35 -2.35 16.49
CA LEU A 168 -13.43 -3.80 16.20
C LEU A 168 -12.61 -4.62 17.19
N GLU A 169 -11.41 -4.16 17.58
CA GLU A 169 -10.56 -4.87 18.55
C GLU A 169 -11.20 -5.03 19.93
N ARG A 170 -12.19 -4.21 20.28
CA ARG A 170 -12.91 -4.27 21.54
C ARG A 170 -14.10 -5.23 21.52
N THR A 171 -14.50 -5.72 20.34
CA THR A 171 -15.63 -6.63 20.20
C THR A 171 -15.26 -8.03 20.68
N GLU A 172 -16.21 -8.72 21.29
CA GLU A 172 -16.02 -10.12 21.73
C GLU A 172 -15.63 -11.04 20.58
N PHE A 173 -16.15 -10.76 19.37
CA PHE A 173 -15.84 -11.53 18.18
C PHE A 173 -14.32 -11.49 17.88
N VAL A 174 -13.69 -10.32 17.88
CA VAL A 174 -12.25 -10.17 17.65
C VAL A 174 -11.45 -10.69 18.83
N GLN A 175 -11.92 -10.50 20.07
CA GLN A 175 -11.23 -11.00 21.26
C GLN A 175 -11.18 -12.52 21.29
N ASN A 176 -12.23 -13.19 20.84
CA ASN A 176 -12.30 -14.65 20.74
C ASN A 176 -11.57 -15.22 19.52
N ASN A 177 -11.28 -14.38 18.50
CA ASN A 177 -10.61 -14.78 17.26
C ASN A 177 -9.28 -14.03 17.09
N ARG A 178 -8.27 -14.42 17.85
CA ARG A 178 -6.96 -13.72 17.93
C ARG A 178 -6.29 -13.49 16.58
N TRP A 179 -6.51 -14.35 15.60
CA TRP A 179 -5.93 -14.21 14.26
C TRP A 179 -6.44 -12.95 13.53
N LEU A 180 -7.66 -12.48 13.83
CA LEU A 180 -8.18 -11.24 13.26
C LEU A 180 -7.35 -10.01 13.65
N ARG A 181 -6.70 -10.02 14.82
CA ARG A 181 -5.85 -8.92 15.26
C ARG A 181 -4.62 -8.70 14.38
N TYR A 182 -4.20 -9.73 13.63
CA TYR A 182 -3.11 -9.57 12.67
C TYR A 182 -3.53 -8.77 11.43
N ALA A 183 -4.81 -8.74 11.11
CA ALA A 183 -5.36 -7.98 9.99
C ALA A 183 -5.73 -6.54 10.39
N LEU A 184 -6.12 -6.35 11.66
CA LEU A 184 -6.43 -5.06 12.25
C LEU A 184 -5.15 -4.31 12.67
N GLY A 185 -5.23 -2.99 12.80
CA GLY A 185 -4.04 -2.25 13.18
C GLY A 185 -4.21 -0.81 13.48
#